data_7a6f899369d57d40d056244e6740d3ab
#
_entry.id   7a6f899369d57d40d056244e6740d3ab
#
_cell.length_a   1.000
_cell.length_b   1.000
_cell.length_c   1.000
_cell.angle_alpha   90.00
_cell.angle_beta   90.00
_cell.angle_gamma   90.00
#
_symmetry.space_group_name_H-M   'P 1'
#
loop_
_entity.id
_entity.type
_entity.pdbx_description
1 polymer ?
#
loop_
_entity_poly.entity_id
_entity_poly.type
_entity_poly.pdbx_seq_one_letter_code
_entity_poly.pdbx_strand_id
1 'polypeptide(L)'
;GLGDVYKRQALQHVIAMIAGCVAPALIFADAAGLSHADSIILVQMALIGSALTSFLMLYPIGILGSRLPMIYGVAFPYVPTMIALCGQFESLGPEGIVAVVLGSQLIGAIVSIVFGLALKYITPFFPPLVSGTVVLAIGLTLYPVAITNMGGAGSVMAPGWGAWQYWLVGIITLLVNVGLNHFGKGITKLASVLFAMVVGYIIAFFFDMVDLSP
;
A
#
# COMPACT_ATOMS: atom_id res chain seq x y z
N GLY A 1 -28.82 7.90 15.88
CA GLY A 1 -28.49 9.32 16.04
C GLY A 1 -27.28 9.73 15.21
N LEU A 2 -26.97 11.03 15.15
CA LEU A 2 -25.79 11.56 14.43
C LEU A 2 -24.48 10.85 14.80
N GLY A 3 -24.30 10.48 16.09
CA GLY A 3 -23.14 9.75 16.57
C GLY A 3 -22.95 8.37 15.92
N ASP A 4 -24.01 7.70 15.53
CA ASP A 4 -23.92 6.37 14.90
C ASP A 4 -23.50 6.49 13.43
N VAL A 5 -23.86 7.58 12.76
CA VAL A 5 -23.42 7.88 11.40
C VAL A 5 -21.91 8.11 11.37
N TYR A 6 -21.39 8.93 12.29
CA TYR A 6 -19.95 9.19 12.39
C TYR A 6 -19.15 7.94 12.76
N LYS A 7 -19.65 7.11 13.67
CA LYS A 7 -19.00 5.82 14.01
C LYS A 7 -18.94 4.88 12.81
N ARG A 8 -20.02 4.76 12.04
CA ARG A 8 -20.05 3.95 10.82
C ARG A 8 -19.07 4.48 9.78
N GLN A 9 -19.02 5.79 9.58
CA GLN A 9 -18.10 6.42 8.65
C GLN A 9 -16.64 6.23 9.08
N ALA A 10 -16.32 6.41 10.36
CA ALA A 10 -14.97 6.15 10.88
C ALA A 10 -14.55 4.69 10.66
N LEU A 11 -15.44 3.72 10.94
CA LEU A 11 -15.18 2.30 10.72
C LEU A 11 -14.93 2.00 9.24
N GLN A 12 -15.69 2.60 8.32
CA GLN A 12 -15.50 2.45 6.89
C GLN A 12 -14.12 2.95 6.43
N HIS A 13 -13.68 4.08 6.94
CA HIS A 13 -12.35 4.63 6.63
C HIS A 13 -11.24 3.73 7.15
N VAL A 14 -11.35 3.22 8.38
CA VAL A 14 -10.36 2.29 8.95
C VAL A 14 -10.26 1.01 8.11
N ILE A 15 -11.39 0.41 7.75
CA ILE A 15 -11.43 -0.81 6.93
C ILE A 15 -10.78 -0.58 5.56
N ALA A 16 -11.11 0.54 4.90
CA ALA A 16 -10.54 0.87 3.59
C ALA A 16 -9.02 1.10 3.66
N MET A 17 -8.53 1.67 4.76
CA MET A 17 -7.14 2.03 4.95
C MET A 17 -6.23 0.82 5.28
N ILE A 18 -6.72 -0.16 6.03
CA ILE A 18 -5.89 -1.29 6.51
C ILE A 18 -5.18 -1.96 5.31
N ALA A 19 -5.92 -2.33 4.27
CA ALA A 19 -5.34 -2.95 3.08
C ALA A 19 -4.31 -2.05 2.39
N GLY A 20 -4.59 -0.74 2.30
CA GLY A 20 -3.70 0.25 1.68
C GLY A 20 -2.41 0.49 2.45
N CYS A 21 -2.38 0.30 3.77
CA CYS A 21 -1.19 0.48 4.59
C CYS A 21 -0.36 -0.81 4.73
N VAL A 22 -1.04 -1.96 4.82
CA VAL A 22 -0.39 -3.25 5.05
C VAL A 22 0.31 -3.75 3.78
N ALA A 23 -0.34 -3.65 2.62
CA ALA A 23 0.18 -4.22 1.38
C ALA A 23 1.55 -3.63 0.97
N PRO A 24 1.80 -2.31 0.96
CA PRO A 24 3.12 -1.78 0.63
C PRO A 24 4.21 -2.21 1.61
N ALA A 25 3.87 -2.31 2.91
CA ALA A 25 4.81 -2.74 3.93
C ALA A 25 5.21 -4.21 3.74
N LEU A 26 4.26 -5.10 3.42
CA LEU A 26 4.53 -6.51 3.13
C LEU A 26 5.36 -6.67 1.84
N ILE A 27 5.00 -5.96 0.76
CA ILE A 27 5.76 -6.02 -0.50
C ILE A 27 7.22 -5.59 -0.29
N PHE A 28 7.44 -4.56 0.52
CA PHE A 28 8.80 -4.13 0.86
C PHE A 28 9.51 -5.15 1.75
N ALA A 29 8.83 -5.72 2.75
CA ALA A 29 9.40 -6.75 3.62
C ALA A 29 9.88 -7.97 2.83
N ASP A 30 9.06 -8.45 1.90
CA ASP A 30 9.38 -9.56 1.00
C ASP A 30 10.57 -9.22 0.11
N ALA A 31 10.58 -8.03 -0.51
CA ALA A 31 11.67 -7.59 -1.37
C ALA A 31 13.00 -7.40 -0.63
N ALA A 32 12.95 -7.00 0.64
CA ALA A 32 14.12 -6.85 1.52
C ALA A 32 14.59 -8.17 2.13
N GLY A 33 13.83 -9.27 1.98
CA GLY A 33 14.14 -10.57 2.57
C GLY A 33 14.06 -10.58 4.09
N LEU A 34 13.13 -9.81 4.67
CA LEU A 34 12.95 -9.74 6.13
C LEU A 34 12.39 -11.04 6.70
N SER A 35 12.75 -11.32 7.94
CA SER A 35 12.14 -12.42 8.70
C SER A 35 10.65 -12.17 8.92
N HIS A 36 9.88 -13.23 9.20
CA HIS A 36 8.45 -13.08 9.49
C HIS A 36 8.19 -12.14 10.69
N ALA A 37 9.03 -12.21 11.73
CA ALA A 37 8.93 -11.35 12.90
C ALA A 37 9.18 -9.87 12.55
N ASP A 38 10.21 -9.58 11.75
CA ASP A 38 10.55 -8.22 11.34
C ASP A 38 9.50 -7.64 10.39
N SER A 39 8.92 -8.47 9.53
CA SER A 39 7.81 -8.08 8.65
C SER A 39 6.57 -7.65 9.45
N ILE A 40 6.26 -8.35 10.55
CA ILE A 40 5.18 -7.97 11.46
C ILE A 40 5.47 -6.61 12.11
N ILE A 41 6.69 -6.41 12.60
CA ILE A 41 7.11 -5.14 13.21
C ILE A 41 6.99 -3.99 12.19
N LEU A 42 7.43 -4.21 10.96
CA LEU A 42 7.35 -3.21 9.89
C LEU A 42 5.90 -2.81 9.60
N VAL A 43 4.99 -3.78 9.50
CA VAL A 43 3.55 -3.53 9.30
C VAL A 43 2.95 -2.77 10.48
N GLN A 44 3.30 -3.16 11.71
CA GLN A 44 2.84 -2.45 12.91
C GLN A 44 3.30 -1.00 12.92
N MET A 45 4.57 -0.73 12.58
CA MET A 45 5.10 0.63 12.48
C MET A 45 4.47 1.45 11.37
N ALA A 46 4.14 0.83 10.23
CA ALA A 46 3.40 1.48 9.15
C ALA A 46 2.00 1.91 9.60
N LEU A 47 1.29 1.06 10.35
CA LEU A 47 -0.03 1.37 10.91
C LEU A 47 0.03 2.46 11.99
N ILE A 48 1.01 2.39 12.90
CA ILE A 48 1.22 3.42 13.94
C ILE A 48 1.56 4.76 13.28
N GLY A 49 2.48 4.78 12.31
CA GLY A 49 2.83 5.99 11.57
C GLY A 49 1.64 6.60 10.84
N SER A 50 0.81 5.77 10.22
CA SER A 50 -0.43 6.19 9.58
C SER A 50 -1.43 6.80 10.58
N ALA A 51 -1.59 6.17 11.75
CA ALA A 51 -2.47 6.68 12.81
C ALA A 51 -2.00 8.03 13.35
N LEU A 52 -0.70 8.17 13.64
CA LEU A 52 -0.10 9.42 14.11
C LEU A 52 -0.25 10.54 13.09
N THR A 53 0.05 10.26 11.81
CA THR A 53 -0.07 11.25 10.73
C THR A 53 -1.51 11.69 10.54
N SER A 54 -2.46 10.74 10.54
CA SER A 54 -3.89 11.03 10.42
C SER A 54 -4.39 11.86 11.59
N PHE A 55 -3.91 11.56 12.81
CA PHE A 55 -4.25 12.33 14.01
C PHE A 55 -3.70 13.77 13.94
N LEU A 56 -2.45 13.96 13.51
CA LEU A 56 -1.85 15.29 13.31
C LEU A 56 -2.58 16.09 12.23
N MET A 57 -3.09 15.43 11.18
CA MET A 57 -3.86 16.11 10.15
C MET A 57 -5.23 16.56 10.64
N LEU A 58 -5.85 15.78 11.54
CA LEU A 58 -7.14 16.12 12.14
C LEU A 58 -7.01 17.20 13.22
N TYR A 59 -5.98 17.11 14.06
CA TYR A 59 -5.67 18.05 15.15
C TYR A 59 -4.35 18.77 14.86
N PRO A 60 -4.38 19.86 14.09
CA PRO A 60 -3.16 20.52 13.65
C PRO A 60 -2.38 21.14 14.80
N ILE A 61 -1.06 20.98 14.74
CA ILE A 61 -0.12 21.61 15.66
C ILE A 61 0.64 22.71 14.91
N GLY A 62 0.34 23.97 15.20
CA GLY A 62 0.93 25.11 14.49
C GLY A 62 0.54 25.16 13.02
N ILE A 63 1.53 25.02 12.14
CA ILE A 63 1.34 25.03 10.66
C ILE A 63 1.14 23.62 10.07
N LEU A 64 1.30 22.57 10.88
CA LEU A 64 1.15 21.18 10.46
C LEU A 64 -0.29 20.72 10.65
N GLY A 65 -0.91 20.23 9.58
CA GLY A 65 -2.26 19.67 9.59
C GLY A 65 -3.25 20.48 8.75
N SER A 66 -4.18 19.76 8.13
CA SER A 66 -5.16 20.33 7.18
C SER A 66 -6.53 20.59 7.81
N ARG A 67 -6.79 20.11 9.03
CA ARG A 67 -8.12 20.07 9.68
C ARG A 67 -9.16 19.27 8.89
N LEU A 68 -8.71 18.42 7.99
CA LEU A 68 -9.58 17.57 7.20
C LEU A 68 -9.55 16.14 7.74
N PRO A 69 -10.69 15.44 7.83
CA PRO A 69 -10.77 14.05 8.25
C PRO A 69 -10.27 13.14 7.12
N MET A 70 -8.97 13.22 6.82
CA MET A 70 -8.31 12.37 5.84
C MET A 70 -7.42 11.37 6.55
N ILE A 71 -7.39 10.14 6.05
CA ILE A 71 -6.52 9.09 6.55
C ILE A 71 -5.29 9.02 5.64
N TYR A 72 -4.13 9.09 6.25
CA TYR A 72 -2.84 8.99 5.59
C TYR A 72 -2.27 7.59 5.79
N GLY A 73 -1.80 6.99 4.71
CA GLY A 73 -1.19 5.66 4.72
C GLY A 73 0.13 5.64 3.97
N VAL A 74 0.75 4.47 3.91
CA VAL A 74 1.94 4.25 3.09
C VAL A 74 1.58 4.45 1.63
N ALA A 75 2.35 5.25 0.92
CA ALA A 75 2.06 5.60 -0.46
C ALA A 75 2.64 4.56 -1.44
N PHE A 76 1.79 3.88 -2.19
CA PHE A 76 2.17 2.92 -3.23
C PHE A 76 3.20 3.43 -4.25
N PRO A 77 3.22 4.71 -4.67
CA PRO A 77 4.24 5.22 -5.59
C PRO A 77 5.69 5.06 -5.13
N TYR A 78 5.93 4.89 -3.84
CA TYR A 78 7.28 4.64 -3.32
C TYR A 78 7.73 3.18 -3.45
N VAL A 79 6.80 2.23 -3.60
CA VAL A 79 7.10 0.79 -3.63
C VAL A 79 8.10 0.41 -4.72
N PRO A 80 7.97 0.85 -5.99
CA PRO A 80 8.95 0.53 -7.02
C PRO A 80 10.36 1.02 -6.68
N THR A 81 10.46 2.21 -6.08
CA THR A 81 11.76 2.78 -5.67
C THR A 81 12.36 1.98 -4.50
N MET A 82 11.54 1.58 -3.53
CA MET A 82 11.98 0.73 -2.42
C MET A 82 12.51 -0.61 -2.93
N ILE A 83 11.81 -1.28 -3.84
CA ILE A 83 12.24 -2.55 -4.46
C ILE A 83 13.56 -2.35 -5.22
N ALA A 84 13.69 -1.26 -5.98
CA ALA A 84 14.93 -0.96 -6.69
C ALA A 84 16.12 -0.76 -5.73
N LEU A 85 15.92 -0.12 -4.60
CA LEU A 85 16.94 0.02 -3.54
C LEU A 85 17.28 -1.34 -2.91
N CYS A 86 16.30 -2.22 -2.68
CA CYS A 86 16.58 -3.58 -2.20
C CYS A 86 17.56 -4.31 -3.12
N GLY A 87 17.33 -4.26 -4.43
CA GLY A 87 18.24 -4.90 -5.40
C GLY A 87 19.62 -4.25 -5.47
N GLN A 88 19.71 -2.92 -5.30
CA GLN A 88 21.01 -2.23 -5.32
C GLN A 88 21.87 -2.49 -4.08
N PHE A 89 21.26 -2.70 -2.94
CA PHE A 89 21.92 -2.83 -1.65
C PHE A 89 21.80 -4.24 -1.05
N GLU A 90 21.56 -5.25 -1.88
CA GLU A 90 21.41 -6.65 -1.48
C GLU A 90 22.60 -7.15 -0.63
N SER A 91 23.80 -6.66 -0.92
CA SER A 91 25.02 -7.01 -0.18
C SER A 91 25.05 -6.60 1.28
N LEU A 92 24.18 -5.66 1.69
CA LEU A 92 24.09 -5.19 3.09
C LEU A 92 23.22 -6.09 3.98
N GLY A 93 22.54 -7.06 3.38
CA GLY A 93 21.56 -7.89 4.07
C GLY A 93 20.26 -7.15 4.44
N PRO A 94 19.27 -7.87 4.96
CA PRO A 94 17.92 -7.33 5.20
C PRO A 94 17.88 -6.09 6.09
N GLU A 95 18.59 -6.10 7.20
CA GLU A 95 18.66 -4.98 8.14
C GLU A 95 19.33 -3.74 7.52
N GLY A 96 20.41 -3.95 6.75
CA GLY A 96 21.10 -2.88 6.03
C GLY A 96 20.22 -2.24 4.97
N ILE A 97 19.44 -3.03 4.24
CA ILE A 97 18.46 -2.56 3.26
C ILE A 97 17.42 -1.68 3.94
N VAL A 98 16.84 -2.12 5.07
CA VAL A 98 15.87 -1.34 5.83
C VAL A 98 16.46 0.00 6.27
N ALA A 99 17.71 -0.01 6.80
CA ALA A 99 18.37 1.22 7.21
C ALA A 99 18.58 2.20 6.06
N VAL A 100 18.99 1.72 4.88
CA VAL A 100 19.16 2.56 3.67
C VAL A 100 17.83 3.13 3.22
N VAL A 101 16.77 2.31 3.14
CA VAL A 101 15.45 2.75 2.69
C VAL A 101 14.86 3.77 3.66
N LEU A 102 14.89 3.51 4.96
CA LEU A 102 14.37 4.45 5.96
C LEU A 102 15.20 5.75 5.99
N GLY A 103 16.53 5.66 5.86
CA GLY A 103 17.40 6.82 5.75
C GLY A 103 17.10 7.67 4.51
N SER A 104 16.90 7.04 3.36
CA SER A 104 16.53 7.73 2.12
C SER A 104 15.15 8.40 2.22
N GLN A 105 14.20 7.77 2.91
CA GLN A 105 12.88 8.35 3.16
C GLN A 105 12.93 9.59 4.07
N LEU A 106 13.82 9.64 5.05
CA LEU A 106 14.03 10.85 5.86
C LEU A 106 14.48 12.02 5.01
N ILE A 107 15.43 11.80 4.10
CA ILE A 107 15.89 12.83 3.15
C ILE A 107 14.73 13.23 2.22
N GLY A 108 14.01 12.25 1.68
CA GLY A 108 12.83 12.47 0.86
C GLY A 108 11.73 13.27 1.57
N ALA A 109 11.54 13.04 2.88
CA ALA A 109 10.57 13.78 3.70
C ALA A 109 10.97 15.27 3.80
N ILE A 110 12.25 15.59 3.99
CA ILE A 110 12.75 16.97 4.02
C ILE A 110 12.47 17.66 2.66
N VAL A 111 12.80 16.99 1.56
CA VAL A 111 12.51 17.49 0.21
C VAL A 111 11.01 17.71 0.02
N SER A 112 10.18 16.77 0.47
CA SER A 112 8.72 16.87 0.37
C SER A 112 8.16 18.05 1.16
N ILE A 113 8.74 18.36 2.33
CA ILE A 113 8.35 19.55 3.13
C ILE A 113 8.66 20.83 2.34
N VAL A 114 9.86 20.93 1.74
CA VAL A 114 10.24 22.08 0.92
C VAL A 114 9.29 22.23 -0.28
N PHE A 115 9.00 21.14 -0.97
CA PHE A 115 8.01 21.14 -2.06
C PHE A 115 6.61 21.53 -1.58
N GLY A 116 6.18 21.05 -0.42
CA GLY A 116 4.90 21.40 0.19
C GLY A 116 4.78 22.91 0.47
N LEU A 117 5.83 23.51 0.99
CA LEU A 117 5.88 24.97 1.21
C LEU A 117 5.86 25.77 -0.11
N ALA A 118 6.50 25.23 -1.15
CA ALA A 118 6.54 25.81 -2.49
C ALA A 118 5.28 25.52 -3.34
N LEU A 119 4.38 24.65 -2.87
CA LEU A 119 3.24 24.14 -3.64
C LEU A 119 2.38 25.24 -4.25
N LYS A 120 2.15 26.32 -3.52
CA LYS A 120 1.39 27.51 -4.01
C LYS A 120 1.96 28.07 -5.31
N TYR A 121 3.28 28.05 -5.47
CA TYR A 121 3.97 28.56 -6.66
C TYR A 121 4.09 27.52 -7.77
N ILE A 122 4.07 26.26 -7.41
CA ILE A 122 4.25 25.12 -8.32
C ILE A 122 2.92 24.67 -8.96
N THR A 123 1.80 24.80 -8.23
CA THR A 123 0.47 24.37 -8.69
C THR A 123 0.08 24.88 -10.10
N PRO A 124 0.36 26.13 -10.50
CA PRO A 124 0.02 26.60 -11.84
C PRO A 124 0.71 25.84 -12.98
N PHE A 125 1.85 25.17 -12.69
CA PHE A 125 2.59 24.36 -13.66
C PHE A 125 2.05 22.93 -13.79
N PHE A 126 1.07 22.54 -12.96
CA PHE A 126 0.44 21.22 -12.97
C PHE A 126 -1.00 21.27 -13.52
N PRO A 127 -1.18 21.46 -14.84
CA PRO A 127 -2.50 21.33 -15.42
C PRO A 127 -3.04 19.89 -15.28
N PRO A 128 -4.36 19.68 -15.42
CA PRO A 128 -4.99 18.35 -15.26
C PRO A 128 -4.35 17.25 -16.12
N LEU A 129 -3.83 17.61 -17.29
CA LEU A 129 -3.13 16.67 -18.19
C LEU A 129 -1.87 16.11 -17.53
N VAL A 130 -1.07 16.96 -16.87
CA VAL A 130 0.15 16.51 -16.16
C VAL A 130 -0.22 15.59 -15.01
N SER A 131 -1.24 15.97 -14.21
CA SER A 131 -1.72 15.13 -13.12
C SER A 131 -2.21 13.77 -13.60
N GLY A 132 -2.96 13.72 -14.71
CA GLY A 132 -3.42 12.47 -15.32
C GLY A 132 -2.26 11.60 -15.82
N THR A 133 -1.25 12.21 -16.45
CA THR A 133 -0.05 11.50 -16.90
C THR A 133 0.74 10.92 -15.74
N VAL A 134 0.88 11.66 -14.63
CA VAL A 134 1.56 11.17 -13.42
C VAL A 134 0.82 9.97 -12.84
N VAL A 135 -0.51 10.02 -12.71
CA VAL A 135 -1.31 8.89 -12.21
C VAL A 135 -1.17 7.65 -13.12
N LEU A 136 -1.19 7.85 -14.45
CA LEU A 136 -0.95 6.77 -15.40
C LEU A 136 0.46 6.18 -15.24
N ALA A 137 1.49 7.01 -15.12
CA ALA A 137 2.86 6.57 -14.93
C ALA A 137 3.01 5.76 -13.63
N ILE A 138 2.39 6.18 -12.51
CA ILE A 138 2.36 5.42 -11.27
C ILE A 138 1.72 4.04 -11.48
N GLY A 139 0.60 3.97 -12.18
CA GLY A 139 -0.06 2.69 -12.48
C GLY A 139 0.85 1.76 -13.30
N LEU A 140 1.54 2.29 -14.31
CA LEU A 140 2.46 1.52 -15.14
C LEU A 140 3.70 1.04 -14.37
N THR A 141 4.24 1.83 -13.46
CA THR A 141 5.39 1.42 -12.62
C THR A 141 5.03 0.34 -11.60
N LEU A 142 3.77 0.27 -11.18
CA LEU A 142 3.28 -0.76 -10.26
C LEU A 142 2.90 -2.08 -10.97
N TYR A 143 2.77 -2.05 -12.29
CA TYR A 143 2.37 -3.22 -13.08
C TYR A 143 3.32 -4.44 -12.93
N PRO A 144 4.65 -4.29 -13.01
CA PRO A 144 5.57 -5.41 -12.76
C PRO A 144 5.40 -6.03 -11.37
N VAL A 145 5.24 -5.19 -10.33
CA VAL A 145 5.00 -5.64 -8.96
C VAL A 145 3.71 -6.45 -8.86
N ALA A 146 2.64 -5.99 -9.51
CA ALA A 146 1.37 -6.72 -9.54
C ALA A 146 1.51 -8.08 -10.21
N ILE A 147 2.20 -8.16 -11.36
CA ILE A 147 2.45 -9.42 -12.08
C ILE A 147 3.26 -10.39 -11.23
N THR A 148 4.33 -9.92 -10.60
CA THR A 148 5.17 -10.76 -9.75
C THR A 148 4.36 -11.37 -8.62
N ASN A 149 3.55 -10.56 -7.93
CA ASN A 149 2.71 -11.05 -6.84
C ASN A 149 1.57 -11.97 -7.33
N MET A 150 0.94 -11.69 -8.48
CA MET A 150 -0.08 -12.55 -9.05
C MET A 150 0.46 -13.90 -9.53
N GLY A 151 1.72 -13.97 -9.94
CA GLY A 151 2.38 -15.21 -10.33
C GLY A 151 2.71 -16.14 -9.16
N GLY A 152 2.60 -15.66 -7.92
CA GLY A 152 2.90 -16.41 -6.70
C GLY A 152 4.40 -16.55 -6.42
N ALA A 153 4.71 -17.24 -5.33
CA ALA A 153 6.09 -17.56 -4.90
C ALA A 153 7.03 -16.35 -4.64
N GLY A 154 6.49 -15.12 -4.56
CA GLY A 154 7.24 -13.92 -4.18
C GLY A 154 8.28 -13.43 -5.21
N SER A 155 8.74 -14.27 -6.13
CA SER A 155 9.74 -13.91 -7.14
C SER A 155 9.52 -14.67 -8.45
N VAL A 156 9.76 -14.00 -9.57
CA VAL A 156 9.70 -14.60 -10.92
C VAL A 156 10.69 -15.77 -11.09
N MET A 157 11.75 -15.81 -10.29
CA MET A 157 12.77 -16.87 -10.30
C MET A 157 12.46 -18.02 -9.35
N ALA A 158 11.45 -17.90 -8.48
CA ALA A 158 11.14 -18.93 -7.48
C ALA A 158 10.49 -20.16 -8.12
N PRO A 159 10.82 -21.37 -7.64
CA PRO A 159 10.14 -22.59 -8.07
C PRO A 159 8.63 -22.49 -7.82
N GLY A 160 7.84 -22.78 -8.85
CA GLY A 160 6.37 -22.70 -8.78
C GLY A 160 5.78 -21.34 -9.17
N TRP A 161 6.57 -20.32 -9.44
CA TRP A 161 6.07 -19.07 -9.99
C TRP A 161 5.39 -19.32 -11.34
N GLY A 162 4.25 -18.67 -11.55
CA GLY A 162 3.51 -18.79 -12.78
C GLY A 162 2.58 -19.99 -12.88
N ALA A 163 2.44 -20.79 -11.81
CA ALA A 163 1.47 -21.87 -11.79
C ALA A 163 0.04 -21.31 -11.99
N TRP A 164 -0.77 -22.02 -12.75
CA TRP A 164 -2.10 -21.57 -13.18
C TRP A 164 -3.03 -21.24 -12.01
N GLN A 165 -2.85 -21.91 -10.87
CA GLN A 165 -3.63 -21.70 -9.65
C GLN A 165 -3.44 -20.27 -9.13
N TYR A 166 -2.19 -19.76 -9.07
CA TYR A 166 -1.89 -18.39 -8.62
C TYR A 166 -2.54 -17.36 -9.53
N TRP A 167 -2.44 -17.55 -10.85
CA TRP A 167 -3.06 -16.67 -11.82
C TRP A 167 -4.58 -16.67 -11.71
N LEU A 168 -5.19 -17.84 -11.50
CA LEU A 168 -6.63 -17.97 -11.33
C LEU A 168 -7.11 -17.20 -10.08
N VAL A 169 -6.46 -17.42 -8.93
CA VAL A 169 -6.78 -16.68 -7.69
C VAL A 169 -6.60 -15.18 -7.88
N GLY A 170 -5.47 -14.77 -8.46
CA GLY A 170 -5.17 -13.35 -8.71
C GLY A 170 -6.20 -12.69 -9.63
N ILE A 171 -6.56 -13.33 -10.74
CA ILE A 171 -7.54 -12.81 -11.70
C ILE A 171 -8.94 -12.72 -11.06
N ILE A 172 -9.38 -13.75 -10.34
CA ILE A 172 -10.70 -13.71 -9.68
C ILE A 172 -10.72 -12.59 -8.63
N THR A 173 -9.67 -12.48 -7.81
CA THR A 173 -9.55 -11.40 -6.81
C THR A 173 -9.62 -10.04 -7.47
N LEU A 174 -8.91 -9.84 -8.57
CA LEU A 174 -8.93 -8.60 -9.34
C LEU A 174 -10.33 -8.30 -9.88
N LEU A 175 -10.99 -9.28 -10.50
CA LEU A 175 -12.34 -9.12 -11.04
C LEU A 175 -13.38 -8.81 -9.96
N VAL A 176 -13.28 -9.45 -8.80
CA VAL A 176 -14.12 -9.15 -7.64
C VAL A 176 -13.88 -7.71 -7.16
N ASN A 177 -12.62 -7.28 -7.04
CA ASN A 177 -12.29 -5.91 -6.65
C ASN A 177 -12.85 -4.88 -7.63
N VAL A 178 -12.62 -5.07 -8.94
CA VAL A 178 -13.12 -4.17 -9.98
C VAL A 178 -14.65 -4.16 -10.00
N GLY A 179 -15.29 -5.33 -9.90
CA GLY A 179 -16.74 -5.46 -9.85
C GLY A 179 -17.35 -4.75 -8.64
N LEU A 180 -16.80 -4.95 -7.43
CA LEU A 180 -17.26 -4.27 -6.22
C LEU A 180 -17.00 -2.76 -6.25
N ASN A 181 -15.89 -2.35 -6.83
CA ASN A 181 -15.57 -0.93 -6.97
C ASN A 181 -16.48 -0.22 -7.98
N HIS A 182 -16.83 -0.89 -9.09
CA HIS A 182 -17.67 -0.32 -10.14
C HIS A 182 -19.16 -0.38 -9.81
N PHE A 183 -19.66 -1.55 -9.40
CA PHE A 183 -21.10 -1.79 -9.15
C PHE A 183 -21.49 -1.64 -7.69
N GLY A 184 -20.52 -1.66 -6.77
CA GLY A 184 -20.76 -1.54 -5.33
C GLY A 184 -21.30 -0.18 -4.93
N LYS A 185 -22.07 -0.15 -3.84
CA LYS A 185 -22.61 1.09 -3.24
C LYS A 185 -22.23 1.17 -1.78
N GLY A 186 -21.95 2.38 -1.28
CA GLY A 186 -21.63 2.61 0.11
C GLY A 186 -20.38 1.86 0.57
N ILE A 187 -20.50 1.04 1.61
CA ILE A 187 -19.35 0.35 2.25
C ILE A 187 -18.69 -0.68 1.32
N THR A 188 -19.45 -1.36 0.47
CA THR A 188 -18.90 -2.37 -0.45
C THR A 188 -17.97 -1.77 -1.50
N LYS A 189 -18.25 -0.54 -1.95
CA LYS A 189 -17.37 0.19 -2.84
C LYS A 189 -16.08 0.65 -2.14
N LEU A 190 -16.21 1.19 -0.93
CA LEU A 190 -15.07 1.70 -0.15
C LEU A 190 -14.14 0.58 0.32
N ALA A 191 -14.70 -0.56 0.71
CA ALA A 191 -13.96 -1.71 1.20
C ALA A 191 -13.77 -2.81 0.11
N SER A 192 -13.88 -2.47 -1.18
CA SER A 192 -13.81 -3.44 -2.29
C SER A 192 -12.52 -4.26 -2.26
N VAL A 193 -11.39 -3.63 -1.95
CA VAL A 193 -10.08 -4.31 -1.83
C VAL A 193 -10.11 -5.36 -0.71
N LEU A 194 -10.64 -5.01 0.48
CA LEU A 194 -10.72 -5.93 1.60
C LEU A 194 -11.62 -7.13 1.28
N PHE A 195 -12.81 -6.90 0.70
CA PHE A 195 -13.69 -7.98 0.29
C PHE A 195 -13.05 -8.88 -0.78
N ALA A 196 -12.36 -8.29 -1.74
CA ALA A 196 -11.63 -9.04 -2.76
C ALA A 196 -10.52 -9.90 -2.15
N MET A 197 -9.77 -9.36 -1.17
CA MET A 197 -8.74 -10.13 -0.44
C MET A 197 -9.35 -11.32 0.31
N VAL A 198 -10.48 -11.13 1.00
CA VAL A 198 -11.18 -12.23 1.69
C VAL A 198 -11.61 -13.30 0.71
N VAL A 199 -12.20 -12.93 -0.42
CA VAL A 199 -12.60 -13.88 -1.48
C VAL A 199 -11.39 -14.60 -2.04
N GLY A 200 -10.29 -13.88 -2.35
CA GLY A 200 -9.05 -14.46 -2.82
C GLY A 200 -8.45 -15.44 -1.83
N TYR A 201 -8.46 -15.11 -0.54
CA TYR A 201 -7.98 -15.99 0.53
C TYR A 201 -8.81 -17.27 0.65
N ILE A 202 -10.15 -17.17 0.58
CA ILE A 202 -11.03 -18.34 0.60
C ILE A 202 -10.73 -19.26 -0.60
N ILE A 203 -10.56 -18.70 -1.79
CA ILE A 203 -10.24 -19.49 -2.99
C ILE A 203 -8.86 -20.14 -2.84
N ALA A 204 -7.85 -19.40 -2.37
CA ALA A 204 -6.51 -19.91 -2.14
C ALA A 204 -6.50 -21.07 -1.12
N PHE A 205 -7.35 -21.01 -0.10
CA PHE A 205 -7.54 -22.09 0.87
C PHE A 205 -8.04 -23.38 0.21
N PHE A 206 -8.98 -23.30 -0.74
CA PHE A 206 -9.48 -24.48 -1.47
C PHE A 206 -8.43 -25.12 -2.41
N PHE A 207 -7.40 -24.38 -2.78
CA PHE A 207 -6.29 -24.86 -3.60
C PHE A 207 -5.07 -25.29 -2.78
N ASP A 208 -5.20 -25.45 -1.46
CA ASP A 208 -4.10 -25.78 -0.55
C ASP A 208 -2.88 -24.84 -0.67
N MET A 209 -3.15 -23.56 -1.04
CA MET A 209 -2.10 -22.53 -1.19
C MET A 209 -1.81 -21.79 0.12
N VAL A 210 -2.58 -22.07 1.17
CA VAL A 210 -2.48 -21.42 2.47
C VAL A 210 -1.88 -22.40 3.45
N ASP A 211 -0.67 -22.12 3.91
CA ASP A 211 -0.06 -22.88 5.01
C ASP A 211 -0.65 -22.37 6.34
N LEU A 212 -1.35 -23.26 7.06
CA LEU A 212 -1.94 -23.00 8.37
C LEU A 212 -1.11 -23.60 9.50
N SER A 213 0.10 -24.11 9.20
CA SER A 213 0.99 -24.63 10.24
C SER A 213 1.45 -23.47 11.14
N PRO A 214 1.42 -23.64 12.47
CA PRO A 214 1.83 -22.63 13.43
C PRO A 214 3.35 -22.39 13.43
#